data_19d86a4dbfbfe5e310c6c967e0b5c0b5
#
_entry.id   19d86a4dbfbfe5e310c6c967e0b5c0b5
#
_cell.length_a   1.000
_cell.length_b   1.000
_cell.length_c   1.000
_cell.angle_alpha   90.00
_cell.angle_beta   90.00
_cell.angle_gamma   90.00
#
_symmetry.space_group_name_H-M   'P 1'
#
loop_
_entity.id
_entity.type
_entity.pdbx_description
1 polymer ?
#
loop_
_entity_poly.entity_id
_entity_poly.type
_entity_poly.pdbx_seq_one_letter_code
_entity_poly.pdbx_strand_id
1 'polypeptide(L)'
;MPNKIHVVVADDHDSIRAGVRSLLRDKPNIEIVGEAADTRGLAKLLDACACDVVVSDIGMPGLDGDTSAVPLLRRLLRRTPHPHVVVLTMIGRAHVLTGLRNIGVTGIVDKRDAVDALIDAIEAVAAGGTHLSEQVRAALATAEPAPPRRGGVMSAREWEVFQLYVRGLAVHEIATRLRRSDKTISTQKRSAMRKLGLETEADLINYATQIGLI
;
A
#
# COMPACT_ATOMS: atom_id res chain seq x y z
N MET A 1 -2.66 34.63 -1.29
CA MET A 1 -3.22 33.69 -0.30
C MET A 1 -2.39 32.43 -0.39
N PRO A 2 -1.93 31.80 0.72
CA PRO A 2 -1.25 30.52 0.62
C PRO A 2 -2.18 29.53 -0.10
N ASN A 3 -1.64 28.81 -1.08
CA ASN A 3 -2.40 27.83 -1.84
C ASN A 3 -2.81 26.71 -0.88
N LYS A 4 -4.10 26.40 -0.77
CA LYS A 4 -4.58 25.31 0.06
C LYS A 4 -4.10 23.97 -0.51
N ILE A 5 -3.74 23.05 0.37
CA ILE A 5 -3.41 21.67 0.03
C ILE A 5 -4.73 20.90 -0.14
N HIS A 6 -5.02 20.46 -1.35
CA HIS A 6 -6.20 19.64 -1.64
C HIS A 6 -5.92 18.17 -1.37
N VAL A 7 -6.68 17.57 -0.46
CA VAL A 7 -6.45 16.21 0.01
C VAL A 7 -7.62 15.31 -0.37
N VAL A 8 -7.34 14.15 -0.93
CA VAL A 8 -8.28 13.03 -1.06
C VAL A 8 -7.98 12.01 0.03
N VAL A 9 -9.00 11.57 0.76
CA VAL A 9 -8.90 10.58 1.84
C VAL A 9 -9.54 9.28 1.42
N ALA A 10 -8.83 8.14 1.56
CA ALA A 10 -9.33 6.83 1.21
C ALA A 10 -9.03 5.81 2.33
N ASP A 11 -10.08 5.25 2.90
CA ASP A 11 -10.03 4.21 3.95
C ASP A 11 -11.38 3.47 3.93
N ASP A 12 -11.41 2.17 4.11
CA ASP A 12 -12.67 1.40 4.13
C ASP A 12 -13.44 1.55 5.45
N HIS A 13 -12.81 2.10 6.50
CA HIS A 13 -13.42 2.33 7.79
C HIS A 13 -13.98 3.77 7.89
N ASP A 14 -15.30 3.91 8.02
CA ASP A 14 -15.97 5.20 8.20
C ASP A 14 -15.46 6.01 9.40
N SER A 15 -15.10 5.33 10.49
CA SER A 15 -14.57 5.96 11.70
C SER A 15 -13.21 6.62 11.46
N ILE A 16 -12.35 6.02 10.65
CA ILE A 16 -11.05 6.58 10.29
C ILE A 16 -11.25 7.82 9.41
N ARG A 17 -12.09 7.73 8.37
CA ARG A 17 -12.38 8.91 7.51
C ARG A 17 -12.98 10.05 8.32
N ALA A 18 -13.92 9.76 9.23
CA ALA A 18 -14.50 10.77 10.13
C ALA A 18 -13.44 11.38 11.07
N GLY A 19 -12.51 10.57 11.59
CA GLY A 19 -11.39 11.04 12.40
C GLY A 19 -10.46 11.97 11.63
N VAL A 20 -10.06 11.58 10.42
CA VAL A 20 -9.22 12.41 9.55
C VAL A 20 -9.93 13.72 9.19
N ARG A 21 -11.23 13.66 8.86
CA ARG A 21 -12.04 14.88 8.59
C ARG A 21 -12.09 15.81 9.80
N SER A 22 -12.29 15.26 11.00
CA SER A 22 -12.30 16.05 12.23
C SER A 22 -10.95 16.70 12.49
N LEU A 23 -9.86 15.95 12.28
CA LEU A 23 -8.50 16.41 12.46
C LEU A 23 -8.15 17.59 11.53
N LEU A 24 -8.53 17.47 10.25
CA LEU A 24 -8.16 18.46 9.23
C LEU A 24 -9.11 19.67 9.19
N ARG A 25 -10.25 19.61 9.86
CA ARG A 25 -11.27 20.69 9.87
C ARG A 25 -10.70 22.05 10.30
N ASP A 26 -9.85 22.05 11.33
CA ASP A 26 -9.31 23.26 11.93
C ASP A 26 -7.96 23.69 11.31
N LYS A 27 -7.59 23.07 10.18
CA LYS A 27 -6.36 23.41 9.45
C LYS A 27 -6.69 24.25 8.22
N PRO A 28 -6.50 25.59 8.29
CA PRO A 28 -6.96 26.50 7.23
C PRO A 28 -6.24 26.31 5.90
N ASN A 29 -5.05 25.70 5.93
CA ASN A 29 -4.19 25.43 4.77
C ASN A 29 -4.45 24.06 4.11
N ILE A 30 -5.37 23.22 4.66
CA ILE A 30 -5.69 21.90 4.14
C ILE A 30 -7.20 21.82 3.86
N GLU A 31 -7.56 21.24 2.72
CA GLU A 31 -8.94 21.04 2.31
C GLU A 31 -9.18 19.63 1.78
N ILE A 32 -10.15 18.90 2.37
CA ILE A 32 -10.54 17.59 1.86
C ILE A 32 -11.47 17.81 0.67
N VAL A 33 -11.01 17.42 -0.52
CA VAL A 33 -11.77 17.57 -1.78
C VAL A 33 -12.50 16.29 -2.18
N GLY A 34 -12.26 15.18 -1.48
CA GLY A 34 -12.96 13.91 -1.75
C GLY A 34 -12.63 12.82 -0.74
N GLU A 35 -13.57 11.90 -0.58
CA GLU A 35 -13.43 10.72 0.27
C GLU A 35 -13.84 9.45 -0.48
N ALA A 36 -13.13 8.35 -0.25
CA ALA A 36 -13.42 7.05 -0.83
C ALA A 36 -13.36 5.94 0.23
N ALA A 37 -14.28 4.97 0.12
CA ALA A 37 -14.32 3.80 0.99
C ALA A 37 -13.67 2.56 0.36
N ASP A 38 -13.27 2.64 -0.90
CA ASP A 38 -12.64 1.55 -1.63
C ASP A 38 -11.75 2.09 -2.76
N THR A 39 -10.97 1.20 -3.38
CA THR A 39 -10.05 1.59 -4.46
C THR A 39 -10.77 2.01 -5.74
N ARG A 40 -12.02 1.56 -5.96
CA ARG A 40 -12.83 1.99 -7.11
C ARG A 40 -13.28 3.44 -6.95
N GLY A 41 -13.77 3.79 -5.76
CA GLY A 41 -14.12 5.16 -5.40
C GLY A 41 -12.93 6.09 -5.50
N LEU A 42 -11.77 5.66 -4.96
CA LEU A 42 -10.52 6.42 -5.06
C LEU A 42 -10.11 6.65 -6.51
N ALA A 43 -10.15 5.62 -7.36
CA ALA A 43 -9.80 5.76 -8.77
C ALA A 43 -10.70 6.77 -9.50
N LYS A 44 -12.02 6.73 -9.24
CA LYS A 44 -12.98 7.68 -9.81
C LYS A 44 -12.72 9.12 -9.34
N LEU A 45 -12.41 9.32 -8.06
CA LEU A 45 -12.08 10.65 -7.53
C LEU A 45 -10.82 11.21 -8.17
N LEU A 46 -9.78 10.40 -8.32
CA LEU A 46 -8.51 10.80 -8.94
C LEU A 46 -8.63 11.13 -10.44
N ASP A 47 -9.66 10.62 -11.10
CA ASP A 47 -9.95 10.98 -12.49
C ASP A 47 -10.91 12.19 -12.59
N ALA A 48 -11.64 12.51 -11.52
CA ALA A 48 -12.68 13.56 -11.51
C ALA A 48 -12.23 14.89 -10.87
N CYS A 49 -11.29 14.86 -9.92
CA CYS A 49 -10.83 16.06 -9.23
C CYS A 49 -9.31 16.11 -9.12
N ALA A 50 -8.78 17.33 -9.23
CA ALA A 50 -7.36 17.57 -8.93
C ALA A 50 -7.17 17.57 -7.41
N CYS A 51 -6.10 16.88 -6.96
CA CYS A 51 -5.66 16.92 -5.57
C CYS A 51 -4.13 16.97 -5.51
N ASP A 52 -3.61 17.52 -4.43
CA ASP A 52 -2.17 17.64 -4.19
C ASP A 52 -1.65 16.41 -3.44
N VAL A 53 -2.46 15.88 -2.52
CA VAL A 53 -2.10 14.74 -1.66
C VAL A 53 -3.23 13.72 -1.61
N VAL A 54 -2.88 12.45 -1.70
CA VAL A 54 -3.77 11.30 -1.41
C VAL A 54 -3.35 10.68 -0.10
N VAL A 55 -4.23 10.68 0.89
CA VAL A 55 -4.11 9.90 2.12
C VAL A 55 -4.85 8.59 1.91
N SER A 56 -4.17 7.46 1.93
CA SER A 56 -4.77 6.16 1.62
C SER A 56 -4.40 5.09 2.62
N ASP A 57 -5.39 4.35 3.11
CA ASP A 57 -5.11 3.03 3.66
C ASP A 57 -4.68 2.07 2.53
N ILE A 58 -3.86 1.09 2.87
CA ILE A 58 -3.43 0.04 1.94
C ILE A 58 -4.32 -1.20 1.99
N GLY A 59 -5.07 -1.40 3.08
CA GLY A 59 -5.94 -2.55 3.33
C GLY A 59 -7.36 -2.43 2.75
N MET A 60 -7.59 -1.56 1.78
CA MET A 60 -8.92 -1.34 1.22
C MET A 60 -9.33 -2.39 0.17
N PRO A 61 -10.64 -2.73 0.09
CA PRO A 61 -11.17 -3.55 -0.99
C PRO A 61 -10.84 -2.97 -2.37
N GLY A 62 -10.34 -3.83 -3.27
CA GLY A 62 -9.87 -3.47 -4.60
C GLY A 62 -10.86 -3.73 -5.71
N LEU A 63 -10.49 -3.28 -6.92
CA LEU A 63 -11.07 -3.70 -8.17
C LEU A 63 -10.64 -5.17 -8.43
N ASP A 64 -11.53 -5.98 -8.98
CA ASP A 64 -11.22 -7.36 -9.41
C ASP A 64 -10.86 -8.34 -8.28
N GLY A 65 -11.33 -8.09 -7.03
CA GLY A 65 -11.04 -8.94 -5.88
C GLY A 65 -9.68 -8.66 -5.22
N ASP A 66 -9.01 -7.61 -5.62
CA ASP A 66 -7.85 -7.09 -4.87
C ASP A 66 -8.31 -6.55 -3.51
N THR A 67 -7.56 -6.89 -2.47
CA THR A 67 -7.81 -6.43 -1.10
C THR A 67 -6.78 -5.37 -0.67
N SER A 68 -6.12 -4.73 -1.65
CA SER A 68 -5.05 -3.77 -1.40
C SER A 68 -5.08 -2.61 -2.38
N ALA A 69 -4.87 -1.39 -1.87
CA ALA A 69 -4.72 -0.19 -2.68
C ALA A 69 -3.36 -0.09 -3.40
N VAL A 70 -2.38 -0.91 -3.03
CA VAL A 70 -1.00 -0.82 -3.57
C VAL A 70 -0.94 -0.88 -5.11
N PRO A 71 -1.69 -1.74 -5.83
CA PRO A 71 -1.68 -1.72 -7.30
C PRO A 71 -2.17 -0.39 -7.89
N LEU A 72 -3.21 0.21 -7.31
CA LEU A 72 -3.72 1.51 -7.71
C LEU A 72 -2.70 2.62 -7.44
N LEU A 73 -2.12 2.67 -6.24
CA LEU A 73 -1.11 3.67 -5.86
C LEU A 73 0.12 3.57 -6.75
N ARG A 74 0.59 2.35 -7.07
CA ARG A 74 1.70 2.14 -8.01
C ARG A 74 1.37 2.68 -9.40
N ARG A 75 0.14 2.51 -9.89
CA ARG A 75 -0.30 3.05 -11.18
C ARG A 75 -0.39 4.57 -11.14
N LEU A 76 -0.89 5.13 -10.04
CA LEU A 76 -0.97 6.57 -9.81
C LEU A 76 0.43 7.22 -9.86
N LEU A 77 1.37 6.69 -9.08
CA LEU A 77 2.74 7.22 -8.97
C LEU A 77 3.59 7.09 -10.26
N ARG A 78 3.08 6.39 -11.28
CA ARG A 78 3.70 6.33 -12.63
C ARG A 78 3.17 7.39 -13.59
N ARG A 79 2.11 8.11 -13.22
CA ARG A 79 1.58 9.22 -14.04
C ARG A 79 2.49 10.44 -13.85
N THR A 80 2.43 11.38 -14.78
CA THR A 80 3.12 12.68 -14.66
C THR A 80 2.21 13.75 -15.24
N PRO A 81 1.76 14.73 -14.46
CA PRO A 81 1.93 14.86 -12.99
C PRO A 81 1.07 13.86 -12.20
N HIS A 82 1.42 13.63 -10.94
CA HIS A 82 0.63 12.84 -10.00
C HIS A 82 0.59 13.52 -8.62
N PRO A 83 -0.46 13.32 -7.81
CA PRO A 83 -0.49 13.78 -6.42
C PRO A 83 0.55 13.03 -5.58
N HIS A 84 1.00 13.65 -4.50
CA HIS A 84 1.79 12.98 -3.48
C HIS A 84 0.94 11.94 -2.74
N VAL A 85 1.58 10.90 -2.22
CA VAL A 85 0.87 9.83 -1.51
C VAL A 85 1.37 9.74 -0.08
N VAL A 86 0.43 9.84 0.87
CA VAL A 86 0.61 9.48 2.28
C VAL A 86 -0.15 8.19 2.53
N VAL A 87 0.54 7.14 2.92
CA VAL A 87 -0.07 5.89 3.36
C VAL A 87 -0.34 5.96 4.85
N LEU A 88 -1.59 5.72 5.24
CA LEU A 88 -2.03 5.60 6.63
C LEU A 88 -2.31 4.12 6.92
N THR A 89 -1.51 3.47 7.77
CA THR A 89 -1.55 2.01 7.90
C THR A 89 -1.36 1.52 9.33
N MET A 90 -1.89 0.34 9.65
CA MET A 90 -1.56 -0.42 10.86
C MET A 90 -0.38 -1.38 10.66
N ILE A 91 0.15 -1.49 9.45
CA ILE A 91 1.16 -2.47 9.10
C ILE A 91 2.55 -1.93 9.42
N GLY A 92 3.11 -2.36 10.56
CA GLY A 92 4.47 -2.01 11.01
C GLY A 92 5.59 -2.92 10.49
N ARG A 93 5.37 -3.73 9.46
CA ARG A 93 6.41 -4.64 8.96
C ARG A 93 7.36 -3.94 7.99
N ALA A 94 8.63 -3.97 8.31
CA ALA A 94 9.68 -3.26 7.58
C ALA A 94 9.72 -3.55 6.07
N HIS A 95 9.47 -4.78 5.64
CA HIS A 95 9.51 -5.13 4.21
C HIS A 95 8.33 -4.53 3.43
N VAL A 96 7.12 -4.40 4.05
CA VAL A 96 5.96 -3.72 3.45
C VAL A 96 6.26 -2.22 3.34
N LEU A 97 6.73 -1.61 4.43
CA LEU A 97 7.10 -0.20 4.48
C LEU A 97 8.19 0.14 3.45
N THR A 98 9.21 -0.72 3.34
CA THR A 98 10.24 -0.60 2.30
C THR A 98 9.65 -0.75 0.90
N GLY A 99 8.71 -1.68 0.71
CA GLY A 99 8.00 -1.88 -0.56
C GLY A 99 7.23 -0.63 -0.99
N LEU A 100 6.52 0.03 -0.06
CA LEU A 100 5.81 1.28 -0.31
C LEU A 100 6.77 2.40 -0.74
N ARG A 101 7.90 2.58 -0.04
CA ARG A 101 8.93 3.55 -0.43
C ARG A 101 9.49 3.27 -1.83
N ASN A 102 9.73 2.01 -2.17
CA ASN A 102 10.28 1.61 -3.47
C ASN A 102 9.33 1.87 -4.65
N ILE A 103 8.03 1.99 -4.42
CA ILE A 103 7.06 2.38 -5.46
C ILE A 103 6.88 3.89 -5.56
N GLY A 104 7.52 4.69 -4.69
CA GLY A 104 7.49 6.14 -4.72
C GLY A 104 6.59 6.80 -3.67
N VAL A 105 6.06 6.04 -2.69
CA VAL A 105 5.32 6.63 -1.56
C VAL A 105 6.27 7.50 -0.73
N THR A 106 5.92 8.77 -0.55
CA THR A 106 6.72 9.78 0.13
C THR A 106 6.32 10.00 1.58
N GLY A 107 5.07 9.71 1.94
CA GLY A 107 4.57 9.78 3.32
C GLY A 107 4.08 8.42 3.82
N ILE A 108 4.50 7.99 5.01
CA ILE A 108 3.95 6.79 5.66
C ILE A 108 3.72 7.10 7.14
N VAL A 109 2.48 6.92 7.57
CA VAL A 109 2.03 7.18 8.95
C VAL A 109 1.39 5.90 9.51
N ASP A 110 1.81 5.49 10.69
CA ASP A 110 1.14 4.42 11.43
C ASP A 110 -0.12 4.98 12.10
N LYS A 111 -1.26 4.29 11.97
CA LYS A 111 -2.54 4.70 12.58
C LYS A 111 -2.50 4.77 14.12
N ARG A 112 -1.45 4.23 14.75
CA ARG A 112 -1.22 4.27 16.20
C ARG A 112 -0.38 5.47 16.66
N ASP A 113 0.23 6.19 15.71
CA ASP A 113 1.01 7.39 16.03
C ASP A 113 0.10 8.56 16.42
N ALA A 114 0.70 9.59 16.98
CA ALA A 114 -0.02 10.79 17.35
C ALA A 114 -0.77 11.39 16.15
N VAL A 115 -1.92 11.95 16.43
CA VAL A 115 -2.83 12.52 15.42
C VAL A 115 -2.14 13.58 14.54
N ASP A 116 -1.23 14.36 15.13
CA ASP A 116 -0.46 15.39 14.43
C ASP A 116 0.51 14.83 13.38
N ALA A 117 0.95 13.57 13.52
CA ALA A 117 1.85 12.93 12.55
C ALA A 117 1.26 12.87 11.13
N LEU A 118 -0.07 12.79 11.01
CA LEU A 118 -0.73 12.82 9.70
C LEU A 118 -0.69 14.22 9.09
N ILE A 119 -0.88 15.27 9.89
CA ILE A 119 -0.80 16.66 9.44
C ILE A 119 0.61 16.95 8.94
N ASP A 120 1.62 16.64 9.76
CA ASP A 120 3.02 16.80 9.42
C ASP A 120 3.40 16.07 8.12
N ALA A 121 2.84 14.85 7.95
CA ALA A 121 3.05 14.08 6.73
C ALA A 121 2.45 14.77 5.50
N ILE A 122 1.19 15.25 5.58
CA ILE A 122 0.51 15.94 4.49
C ILE A 122 1.29 17.19 4.08
N GLU A 123 1.68 18.02 5.04
CA GLU A 123 2.41 19.26 4.80
C GLU A 123 3.81 18.99 4.21
N ALA A 124 4.52 18.02 4.78
CA ALA A 124 5.86 17.64 4.30
C ALA A 124 5.84 17.14 2.86
N VAL A 125 4.89 16.25 2.50
CA VAL A 125 4.84 15.72 1.13
C VAL A 125 4.32 16.75 0.14
N ALA A 126 3.39 17.62 0.53
CA ALA A 126 2.91 18.72 -0.32
C ALA A 126 4.03 19.72 -0.66
N ALA A 127 5.00 19.88 0.25
CA ALA A 127 6.21 20.66 0.02
C ALA A 127 7.29 19.90 -0.79
N GLY A 128 6.99 18.70 -1.30
CA GLY A 128 7.92 17.86 -2.06
C GLY A 128 8.91 17.08 -1.20
N GLY A 129 8.71 17.05 0.13
CA GLY A 129 9.53 16.30 1.07
C GLY A 129 9.05 14.85 1.28
N THR A 130 9.58 14.22 2.31
CA THR A 130 9.18 12.87 2.74
C THR A 130 8.89 12.89 4.24
N HIS A 131 7.93 12.06 4.68
CA HIS A 131 7.60 11.89 6.08
C HIS A 131 7.42 10.42 6.45
N LEU A 132 8.04 10.02 7.54
CA LEU A 132 7.84 8.71 8.17
C LEU A 132 7.52 8.95 9.64
N SER A 133 6.38 8.47 10.10
CA SER A 133 6.00 8.60 11.51
C SER A 133 6.92 7.80 12.44
N GLU A 134 6.83 8.01 13.73
CA GLU A 134 7.75 7.44 14.71
C GLU A 134 7.75 5.91 14.70
N GLN A 135 6.55 5.28 14.71
CA GLN A 135 6.41 3.83 14.66
C GLN A 135 6.96 3.25 13.34
N VAL A 136 6.75 3.96 12.23
CA VAL A 136 7.28 3.57 10.91
C VAL A 136 8.80 3.62 10.90
N ARG A 137 9.41 4.68 11.46
CA ARG A 137 10.88 4.79 11.58
C ARG A 137 11.44 3.69 12.47
N ALA A 138 10.82 3.44 13.63
CA ALA A 138 11.22 2.38 14.55
C ALA A 138 11.17 1.00 13.86
N ALA A 139 10.08 0.70 13.15
CA ALA A 139 9.92 -0.55 12.41
C ALA A 139 10.97 -0.73 11.31
N LEU A 140 11.34 0.35 10.62
CA LEU A 140 12.40 0.32 9.61
C LEU A 140 13.80 0.21 10.21
N ALA A 141 14.04 0.77 11.40
CA ALA A 141 15.33 0.72 12.09
C ALA A 141 15.61 -0.65 12.71
N THR A 142 14.57 -1.36 13.16
CA THR A 142 14.68 -2.73 13.71
C THR A 142 14.73 -3.80 12.61
N ALA A 143 14.54 -3.41 11.35
CA ALA A 143 14.76 -4.33 10.25
C ALA A 143 16.23 -4.72 10.22
N GLU A 144 16.52 -6.00 10.50
CA GLU A 144 17.82 -6.55 10.11
C GLU A 144 18.07 -6.19 8.63
N PRO A 145 19.31 -5.79 8.28
CA PRO A 145 19.61 -5.54 6.90
C PRO A 145 19.27 -6.82 6.13
N ALA A 146 18.14 -6.75 5.39
CA ALA A 146 17.73 -7.86 4.56
C ALA A 146 18.95 -8.24 3.72
N PRO A 147 19.33 -9.52 3.66
CA PRO A 147 20.44 -9.96 2.82
C PRO A 147 20.24 -9.33 1.44
N PRO A 148 21.32 -8.90 0.75
CA PRO A 148 21.23 -8.09 -0.46
C PRO A 148 20.21 -8.71 -1.40
N ARG A 149 19.09 -8.00 -1.59
CA ARG A 149 17.93 -8.50 -2.33
C ARG A 149 18.36 -8.81 -3.76
N ARG A 150 18.63 -10.06 -4.05
CA ARG A 150 18.57 -10.58 -5.42
C ARG A 150 17.11 -10.70 -5.90
N GLY A 151 16.18 -9.98 -5.25
CA GLY A 151 14.75 -10.04 -5.49
C GLY A 151 14.30 -8.89 -6.41
N GLY A 152 14.08 -9.18 -7.67
CA GLY A 152 13.41 -8.28 -8.60
C GLY A 152 11.90 -8.16 -8.28
N VAL A 153 11.23 -7.20 -8.93
CA VAL A 153 9.77 -7.08 -8.90
C VAL A 153 9.15 -8.42 -9.33
N MET A 154 8.14 -8.90 -8.57
CA MET A 154 7.40 -10.10 -9.00
C MET A 154 6.81 -9.88 -10.39
N SER A 155 7.00 -10.84 -11.27
CA SER A 155 6.32 -10.86 -12.56
C SER A 155 4.82 -11.11 -12.35
N ALA A 156 3.99 -10.69 -13.31
CA ALA A 156 2.55 -10.98 -13.29
C ALA A 156 2.26 -12.49 -13.09
N ARG A 157 3.10 -13.36 -13.64
CA ARG A 157 2.97 -14.81 -13.51
C ARG A 157 3.30 -15.34 -12.13
N GLU A 158 4.31 -14.80 -11.48
CA GLU A 158 4.65 -15.14 -10.09
C GLU A 158 3.58 -14.63 -9.12
N TRP A 159 3.02 -13.46 -9.40
CA TRP A 159 1.92 -12.88 -8.64
C TRP A 159 0.65 -13.74 -8.76
N GLU A 160 0.28 -14.14 -9.96
CA GLU A 160 -0.87 -15.02 -10.23
C GLU A 160 -0.78 -16.35 -9.45
N VAL A 161 0.40 -17.00 -9.49
CA VAL A 161 0.65 -18.23 -8.72
C VAL A 161 0.60 -17.98 -7.23
N PHE A 162 1.19 -16.89 -6.75
CA PHE A 162 1.15 -16.50 -5.34
C PHE A 162 -0.30 -16.33 -4.84
N GLN A 163 -1.12 -15.55 -5.55
CA GLN A 163 -2.52 -15.32 -5.19
C GLN A 163 -3.35 -16.62 -5.10
N LEU A 164 -3.18 -17.52 -6.06
CA LEU A 164 -3.90 -18.80 -6.05
C LEU A 164 -3.45 -19.69 -4.90
N TYR A 165 -2.15 -19.70 -4.62
CA TYR A 165 -1.58 -20.54 -3.56
C TYR A 165 -2.05 -20.10 -2.16
N VAL A 166 -2.04 -18.79 -1.86
CA VAL A 166 -2.48 -18.27 -0.55
C VAL A 166 -3.98 -18.43 -0.33
N ARG A 167 -4.77 -18.58 -1.40
CA ARG A 167 -6.20 -18.94 -1.35
C ARG A 167 -6.45 -20.42 -1.09
N GLY A 168 -5.40 -21.21 -0.85
CA GLY A 168 -5.47 -22.62 -0.48
C GLY A 168 -5.42 -23.61 -1.63
N LEU A 169 -5.19 -23.17 -2.87
CA LEU A 169 -5.05 -24.12 -3.99
C LEU A 169 -3.71 -24.86 -3.91
N ALA A 170 -3.74 -26.17 -4.08
CA ALA A 170 -2.54 -26.99 -4.18
C ALA A 170 -1.79 -26.72 -5.51
N VAL A 171 -0.48 -27.01 -5.54
CA VAL A 171 0.37 -26.76 -6.70
C VAL A 171 -0.19 -27.40 -7.98
N HIS A 172 -0.71 -28.65 -7.90
CA HIS A 172 -1.28 -29.35 -9.04
C HIS A 172 -2.60 -28.73 -9.54
N GLU A 173 -3.42 -28.18 -8.64
CA GLU A 173 -4.66 -27.48 -9.00
C GLU A 173 -4.35 -26.18 -9.73
N ILE A 174 -3.34 -25.43 -9.23
CA ILE A 174 -2.85 -24.23 -9.89
C ILE A 174 -2.27 -24.56 -11.27
N ALA A 175 -1.49 -25.66 -11.37
CA ALA A 175 -0.92 -26.12 -12.61
C ALA A 175 -2.00 -26.45 -13.67
N THR A 176 -3.02 -27.18 -13.25
CA THR A 176 -4.19 -27.50 -14.08
C THR A 176 -4.92 -26.25 -14.52
N ARG A 177 -5.22 -25.35 -13.59
CA ARG A 177 -5.95 -24.09 -13.84
C ARG A 177 -5.22 -23.17 -14.81
N LEU A 178 -3.89 -23.06 -14.65
CA LEU A 178 -3.05 -22.19 -15.47
C LEU A 178 -2.48 -22.89 -16.71
N ARG A 179 -2.83 -24.16 -16.94
CA ARG A 179 -2.32 -25.01 -18.04
C ARG A 179 -0.79 -25.04 -18.08
N ARG A 180 -0.17 -25.32 -16.94
CA ARG A 180 1.29 -25.39 -16.75
C ARG A 180 1.68 -26.67 -16.00
N SER A 181 2.97 -26.99 -15.97
CA SER A 181 3.47 -28.11 -15.17
C SER A 181 3.62 -27.73 -13.69
N ASP A 182 3.46 -28.70 -12.79
CA ASP A 182 3.69 -28.57 -11.36
C ASP A 182 5.10 -28.01 -11.07
N LYS A 183 6.08 -28.43 -11.86
CA LYS A 183 7.46 -27.92 -11.76
C LYS A 183 7.52 -26.42 -12.04
N THR A 184 6.78 -25.95 -13.05
CA THR A 184 6.71 -24.51 -13.37
C THR A 184 6.07 -23.72 -12.24
N ILE A 185 4.95 -24.20 -11.70
CA ILE A 185 4.25 -23.55 -10.58
C ILE A 185 5.13 -23.51 -9.33
N SER A 186 5.76 -24.63 -8.97
CA SER A 186 6.68 -24.70 -7.83
C SER A 186 7.87 -23.74 -7.97
N THR A 187 8.41 -23.60 -9.18
CA THR A 187 9.49 -22.65 -9.46
C THR A 187 9.01 -21.21 -9.32
N GLN A 188 7.83 -20.89 -9.84
CA GLN A 188 7.23 -19.54 -9.73
C GLN A 188 6.88 -19.20 -8.29
N LYS A 189 6.29 -20.13 -7.51
CA LYS A 189 6.05 -19.98 -6.07
C LYS A 189 7.35 -19.65 -5.32
N ARG A 190 8.39 -20.47 -5.51
CA ARG A 190 9.68 -20.27 -4.86
C ARG A 190 10.33 -18.94 -5.25
N SER A 191 10.20 -18.55 -6.51
CA SER A 191 10.73 -17.26 -6.98
C SER A 191 9.96 -16.09 -6.38
N ALA A 192 8.63 -16.19 -6.26
CA ALA A 192 7.79 -15.20 -5.59
C ALA A 192 8.19 -15.06 -4.11
N MET A 193 8.29 -16.16 -3.37
CA MET A 193 8.71 -16.17 -1.97
C MET A 193 10.08 -15.51 -1.79
N ARG A 194 11.07 -15.89 -2.60
CA ARG A 194 12.42 -15.30 -2.55
C ARG A 194 12.39 -13.78 -2.83
N LYS A 195 11.58 -13.33 -3.79
CA LYS A 195 11.44 -11.90 -4.12
C LYS A 195 10.76 -11.11 -3.03
N LEU A 196 9.87 -11.74 -2.27
CA LEU A 196 9.20 -11.16 -1.11
C LEU A 196 10.02 -11.28 0.18
N GLY A 197 11.13 -12.03 0.17
CA GLY A 197 11.93 -12.29 1.36
C GLY A 197 11.24 -13.23 2.34
N LEU A 198 10.38 -14.15 1.84
CA LEU A 198 9.65 -15.13 2.64
C LEU A 198 10.42 -16.47 2.59
N GLU A 199 10.63 -17.08 3.75
CA GLU A 199 11.40 -18.33 3.85
C GLU A 199 10.50 -19.54 4.02
N THR A 200 9.37 -19.36 4.75
CA THR A 200 8.45 -20.44 5.10
C THR A 200 7.07 -20.22 4.49
N GLU A 201 6.25 -21.28 4.46
CA GLU A 201 4.84 -21.17 4.06
C GLU A 201 4.03 -20.35 5.06
N ALA A 202 4.39 -20.41 6.34
CA ALA A 202 3.78 -19.57 7.36
C ALA A 202 4.03 -18.07 7.09
N ASP A 203 5.24 -17.71 6.65
CA ASP A 203 5.54 -16.33 6.25
C ASP A 203 4.71 -15.90 5.05
N LEU A 204 4.50 -16.82 4.11
CA LEU A 204 3.71 -16.56 2.91
C LEU A 204 2.23 -16.32 3.26
N ILE A 205 1.63 -17.13 4.12
CA ILE A 205 0.25 -16.95 4.60
C ILE A 205 0.14 -15.67 5.43
N ASN A 206 1.06 -15.47 6.37
CA ASN A 206 1.11 -14.25 7.17
C ASN A 206 1.24 -12.99 6.29
N TYR A 207 2.07 -13.02 5.27
CA TYR A 207 2.21 -11.92 4.33
C TYR A 207 0.91 -11.68 3.55
N ALA A 208 0.24 -12.75 3.08
CA ALA A 208 -1.01 -12.65 2.37
C ALA A 208 -2.14 -12.05 3.23
N THR A 209 -2.25 -12.49 4.49
CA THR A 209 -3.20 -11.91 5.48
C THR A 209 -2.93 -10.43 5.71
N GLN A 210 -1.64 -10.04 5.77
CA GLN A 210 -1.26 -8.64 6.02
C GLN A 210 -1.51 -7.69 4.87
N ILE A 211 -1.40 -8.19 3.64
CA ILE A 211 -1.76 -7.39 2.46
C ILE A 211 -3.24 -7.52 2.12
N GLY A 212 -4.05 -8.18 2.99
CA GLY A 212 -5.48 -8.38 2.82
C GLY A 212 -5.84 -9.26 1.62
N LEU A 213 -5.01 -10.23 1.29
CA LEU A 213 -5.28 -11.15 0.18
C LEU A 213 -6.14 -12.35 0.62
N ILE A 214 -6.10 -12.64 1.92
CA ILE A 214 -6.90 -13.64 2.64
C ILE A 214 -7.22 -13.14 4.04
#